data_f1ea332ce36aac45611f1c982fc86c8d
#
_entry.id   f1ea332ce36aac45611f1c982fc86c8d
#
_cell.length_a   1.000
_cell.length_b   1.000
_cell.length_c   1.000
_cell.angle_alpha   90.00
_cell.angle_beta   90.00
_cell.angle_gamma   90.00
#
_symmetry.space_group_name_H-M   'P 1'
#
loop_
_entity.id
_entity.type
_entity.pdbx_description
1 polymer ?
#
loop_
_entity_poly.entity_id
_entity_poly.type
_entity_poly.pdbx_seq_one_letter_code
_entity_poly.pdbx_strand_id
1 'polypeptide(L)'
;MSNPVCDCGNKLHKHDLINWKMDKKYPIFKYRYICPKCGKTIITPLKSIVKKGCNYTEDIRNMTLNLYSKEHISYQNATKFLNEAYGLSLSRQSTYNFNDNESEQYITKKEDKIQEKLNEKNIEPTGFPGHDESFLTINGEKYTFLAMIDSNNQSIINDQIIPENKYRDFLETFIIYSQKDLSPYKDPNKPNPKHPSLLTDLKKDTLIGDGLKEYPIIAKKANMDFHPYSFHIIMNQRKPVWKTQKRLEQKKQRNTNKINKNKEKIKEYYEKYKGQTPRFKNKNPRRKQKDKVLKMEKENRTLQKEIDQYENYNERISEIFKQETFKNAKLRYSILKNQIKHLPDEIAKFINKLGKDLENTLSHIENNNIPKTNNWLELFFKIVFPKKYRKRFKTTKGVKRFLKNGKIKWYENTVLKEEIIIDRTDTWSQLSQKYKQN
;
A
#
# COMPACT_ATOMS: atom_id res chain seq x y z
N MET A 1 50.43 -1.00 18.51
CA MET A 1 49.79 -2.15 19.19
C MET A 1 50.88 -3.03 19.75
N SER A 2 50.90 -3.31 21.05
CA SER A 2 51.80 -4.28 21.67
C SER A 2 51.52 -5.68 21.14
N ASN A 3 52.57 -6.47 20.90
CA ASN A 3 52.38 -7.86 20.48
C ASN A 3 51.59 -8.64 21.56
N PRO A 4 50.64 -9.47 21.17
CA PRO A 4 49.91 -10.29 22.13
C PRO A 4 50.83 -11.27 22.89
N VAL A 5 50.42 -11.66 24.08
CA VAL A 5 51.18 -12.57 24.94
C VAL A 5 50.62 -13.97 24.79
N CYS A 6 51.49 -14.97 24.68
CA CYS A 6 51.09 -16.38 24.65
C CYS A 6 50.68 -16.88 26.04
N ASP A 7 49.88 -17.92 26.11
CA ASP A 7 49.53 -18.57 27.41
C ASP A 7 50.75 -19.07 28.20
N CYS A 8 51.89 -19.27 27.52
CA CYS A 8 53.15 -19.62 28.18
C CYS A 8 53.94 -18.39 28.72
N GLY A 9 53.35 -17.20 28.69
CA GLY A 9 53.93 -15.95 29.19
C GLY A 9 54.86 -15.20 28.25
N ASN A 10 55.22 -15.77 27.08
CA ASN A 10 56.10 -15.09 26.13
C ASN A 10 55.36 -14.19 25.15
N LYS A 11 56.02 -13.10 24.76
CA LYS A 11 55.52 -12.19 23.70
C LYS A 11 55.52 -12.94 22.36
N LEU A 12 54.40 -12.84 21.66
CA LEU A 12 54.23 -13.42 20.32
C LEU A 12 54.89 -12.50 19.27
N HIS A 13 55.54 -13.10 18.28
CA HIS A 13 56.16 -12.38 17.17
C HIS A 13 55.21 -12.41 15.95
N LYS A 14 55.15 -11.30 15.21
CA LYS A 14 54.46 -11.27 13.93
C LYS A 14 55.18 -12.20 12.97
N HIS A 15 54.44 -13.16 12.39
CA HIS A 15 54.98 -14.13 11.44
C HIS A 15 54.63 -13.72 10.00
N ASP A 16 53.35 -13.60 9.69
CA ASP A 16 52.88 -13.25 8.36
C ASP A 16 51.62 -12.36 8.41
N LEU A 17 51.39 -11.66 7.30
CA LEU A 17 50.24 -10.83 7.08
C LEU A 17 49.23 -11.60 6.23
N ILE A 18 48.05 -11.82 6.77
CA ILE A 18 46.95 -12.42 6.04
C ILE A 18 46.09 -11.27 5.51
N ASN A 19 46.16 -11.05 4.18
CA ASN A 19 45.27 -10.08 3.53
C ASN A 19 43.82 -10.56 3.60
N TRP A 20 43.01 -9.76 4.26
CA TRP A 20 41.57 -10.04 4.33
C TRP A 20 40.83 -8.82 3.79
N LYS A 21 40.34 -8.92 2.55
CA LYS A 21 39.62 -7.82 1.91
C LYS A 21 38.17 -7.85 2.40
N MET A 22 37.80 -6.78 3.09
CA MET A 22 36.40 -6.49 3.36
C MET A 22 35.78 -5.63 2.28
N ASP A 23 36.59 -4.66 1.82
CA ASP A 23 36.19 -3.61 0.91
C ASP A 23 37.48 -3.05 0.30
N LYS A 24 37.42 -2.51 -0.93
CA LYS A 24 38.56 -1.82 -1.55
C LYS A 24 38.99 -0.58 -0.80
N LYS A 25 38.07 0.05 -0.06
CA LYS A 25 38.27 1.29 0.64
C LYS A 25 38.91 1.10 2.02
N TYR A 26 38.66 -0.04 2.67
CA TYR A 26 39.15 -0.33 4.02
C TYR A 26 39.71 -1.74 4.12
N PRO A 27 40.90 -2.02 3.63
CA PRO A 27 41.54 -3.32 3.76
C PRO A 27 41.77 -3.63 5.24
N ILE A 28 41.24 -4.74 5.69
CA ILE A 28 41.51 -5.28 7.02
C ILE A 28 42.57 -6.34 6.91
N PHE A 29 43.62 -6.16 7.69
CA PHE A 29 44.74 -7.07 7.76
C PHE A 29 44.65 -7.91 9.02
N LYS A 30 44.83 -9.22 8.89
CA LYS A 30 45.05 -10.16 9.98
C LYS A 30 46.54 -10.46 10.06
N TYR A 31 47.08 -10.40 11.27
CA TYR A 31 48.42 -10.90 11.51
C TYR A 31 48.37 -12.28 12.14
N ARG A 32 49.21 -13.20 11.65
CA ARG A 32 49.53 -14.41 12.34
C ARG A 32 50.72 -14.13 13.23
N TYR A 33 50.60 -14.50 14.48
CA TYR A 33 51.65 -14.41 15.46
C TYR A 33 52.11 -15.79 15.85
N ILE A 34 53.40 -15.97 16.07
CA ILE A 34 53.99 -17.27 16.53
C ILE A 34 54.70 -17.01 17.85
N CYS A 35 54.55 -17.93 18.78
CA CYS A 35 55.30 -17.95 20.01
C CYS A 35 56.67 -18.55 19.76
N PRO A 36 57.78 -17.81 20.02
CA PRO A 36 59.12 -18.34 19.79
C PRO A 36 59.50 -19.46 20.73
N LYS A 37 58.80 -19.60 21.88
CA LYS A 37 59.08 -20.62 22.89
C LYS A 37 58.34 -21.92 22.66
N CYS A 38 57.05 -21.88 22.38
CA CYS A 38 56.18 -23.07 22.30
C CYS A 38 55.59 -23.31 20.89
N GLY A 39 55.91 -22.49 19.90
CA GLY A 39 55.42 -22.63 18.52
C GLY A 39 53.94 -22.36 18.34
N LYS A 40 53.21 -22.03 19.41
CA LYS A 40 51.78 -21.72 19.34
C LYS A 40 51.51 -20.54 18.42
N THR A 41 50.57 -20.67 17.50
CA THR A 41 50.17 -19.63 16.59
C THR A 41 48.84 -19.02 17.02
N ILE A 42 48.70 -17.68 16.91
CA ILE A 42 47.50 -16.94 17.15
C ILE A 42 47.27 -15.99 15.97
N ILE A 43 46.02 -15.92 15.48
CA ILE A 43 45.63 -14.96 14.45
C ILE A 43 44.89 -13.81 15.12
N THR A 44 45.14 -12.59 14.66
CA THR A 44 44.44 -11.38 15.17
C THR A 44 42.94 -11.66 15.29
N PRO A 45 42.36 -11.56 16.50
CA PRO A 45 40.94 -11.80 16.66
C PRO A 45 40.15 -10.62 16.09
N LEU A 46 39.27 -10.90 15.14
CA LEU A 46 38.31 -9.92 14.56
C LEU A 46 36.94 -9.98 15.18
N LYS A 47 36.81 -10.55 16.38
CA LYS A 47 35.49 -10.80 17.03
C LYS A 47 34.66 -9.52 17.24
N SER A 48 35.33 -8.36 17.36
CA SER A 48 34.69 -7.05 17.51
C SER A 48 34.15 -6.48 16.20
N ILE A 49 34.59 -6.99 15.05
CA ILE A 49 34.25 -6.46 13.72
C ILE A 49 33.50 -7.47 12.86
N VAL A 50 33.83 -8.76 13.07
CA VAL A 50 33.28 -9.87 12.28
C VAL A 50 32.77 -10.96 13.21
N LYS A 51 31.53 -11.34 13.06
CA LYS A 51 30.92 -12.43 13.80
C LYS A 51 31.64 -13.75 13.50
N LYS A 52 31.77 -14.62 14.52
CA LYS A 52 32.40 -15.95 14.37
C LYS A 52 31.78 -16.71 13.18
N GLY A 53 32.61 -17.22 12.30
CA GLY A 53 32.18 -17.96 11.09
C GLY A 53 31.70 -17.10 9.92
N CYS A 54 31.82 -15.76 10.02
CA CYS A 54 31.44 -14.86 8.94
C CYS A 54 32.67 -14.29 8.22
N ASN A 55 32.56 -14.10 6.91
CA ASN A 55 33.61 -13.52 6.05
C ASN A 55 33.42 -12.03 5.81
N TYR A 56 32.31 -11.45 6.25
CA TYR A 56 31.94 -10.05 6.04
C TYR A 56 31.63 -9.38 7.37
N THR A 57 31.89 -8.07 7.45
CA THR A 57 31.59 -7.28 8.63
C THR A 57 30.11 -7.16 8.87
N GLU A 58 29.75 -6.77 10.07
CA GLU A 58 28.38 -6.49 10.45
C GLU A 58 27.79 -5.36 9.61
N ASP A 59 28.58 -4.35 9.24
CA ASP A 59 28.14 -3.24 8.39
C ASP A 59 27.65 -3.70 7.02
N ILE A 60 28.41 -4.56 6.33
CA ILE A 60 27.98 -5.13 5.04
C ILE A 60 26.71 -5.95 5.20
N ARG A 61 26.58 -6.74 6.25
CA ARG A 61 25.39 -7.54 6.53
C ARG A 61 24.20 -6.64 6.83
N ASN A 62 24.39 -5.60 7.64
CA ASN A 62 23.37 -4.61 7.95
C ASN A 62 22.94 -3.80 6.73
N MET A 63 23.86 -3.45 5.84
CA MET A 63 23.55 -2.78 4.59
C MET A 63 22.70 -3.67 3.67
N THR A 64 23.00 -4.98 3.63
CA THR A 64 22.20 -5.97 2.93
C THR A 64 20.76 -6.01 3.46
N LEU A 65 20.60 -6.00 4.80
CA LEU A 65 19.28 -5.94 5.44
C LEU A 65 18.53 -4.66 5.10
N ASN A 66 19.20 -3.51 5.13
CA ASN A 66 18.57 -2.23 4.80
C ASN A 66 18.08 -2.17 3.34
N LEU A 67 18.92 -2.58 2.39
CA LEU A 67 18.56 -2.60 0.98
C LEU A 67 17.33 -3.49 0.72
N TYR A 68 17.25 -4.62 1.39
CA TYR A 68 16.10 -5.51 1.26
C TYR A 68 14.86 -4.97 1.99
N SER A 69 14.99 -4.54 3.25
CA SER A 69 13.86 -4.17 4.10
C SER A 69 13.28 -2.80 3.78
N LYS A 70 14.14 -1.79 3.56
CA LYS A 70 13.70 -0.42 3.31
C LYS A 70 13.34 -0.18 1.83
N GLU A 71 14.18 -0.68 0.91
CA GLU A 71 14.05 -0.35 -0.50
C GLU A 71 13.38 -1.46 -1.32
N HIS A 72 13.04 -2.59 -0.69
CA HIS A 72 12.47 -3.76 -1.37
C HIS A 72 13.27 -4.23 -2.58
N ILE A 73 14.60 -4.04 -2.54
CA ILE A 73 15.50 -4.46 -3.59
C ILE A 73 15.65 -5.98 -3.57
N SER A 74 15.61 -6.61 -4.73
CA SER A 74 15.83 -8.07 -4.82
C SER A 74 17.24 -8.44 -4.35
N TYR A 75 17.42 -9.65 -3.83
CA TYR A 75 18.75 -10.14 -3.40
C TYR A 75 19.78 -10.03 -4.52
N GLN A 76 19.41 -10.29 -5.77
CA GLN A 76 20.29 -10.16 -6.92
C GLN A 76 20.77 -8.70 -7.11
N ASN A 77 19.86 -7.75 -7.06
CA ASN A 77 20.21 -6.34 -7.23
C ASN A 77 20.98 -5.78 -6.03
N ALA A 78 20.61 -6.19 -4.79
CA ALA A 78 21.37 -5.84 -3.60
C ALA A 78 22.81 -6.38 -3.66
N THR A 79 22.98 -7.64 -4.08
CA THR A 79 24.31 -8.24 -4.28
C THR A 79 25.11 -7.48 -5.33
N LYS A 80 24.50 -7.17 -6.49
CA LYS A 80 25.15 -6.41 -7.56
C LYS A 80 25.59 -5.02 -7.07
N PHE A 81 24.70 -4.29 -6.41
CA PHE A 81 24.98 -2.97 -5.85
C PHE A 81 26.15 -3.01 -4.85
N LEU A 82 26.11 -3.95 -3.89
CA LEU A 82 27.15 -4.06 -2.87
C LEU A 82 28.52 -4.45 -3.48
N ASN A 83 28.53 -5.35 -4.46
CA ASN A 83 29.76 -5.72 -5.15
C ASN A 83 30.35 -4.56 -5.95
N GLU A 84 29.51 -3.78 -6.64
CA GLU A 84 29.95 -2.63 -7.43
C GLU A 84 30.38 -1.45 -6.53
N ALA A 85 29.58 -1.11 -5.52
CA ALA A 85 29.84 0.04 -4.65
C ALA A 85 31.04 -0.15 -3.72
N TYR A 86 31.25 -1.37 -3.21
CA TYR A 86 32.26 -1.68 -2.20
C TYR A 86 33.35 -2.66 -2.67
N GLY A 87 33.34 -3.05 -3.93
CA GLY A 87 34.33 -3.96 -4.49
C GLY A 87 34.31 -5.36 -3.85
N LEU A 88 33.13 -5.80 -3.39
CA LEU A 88 32.94 -7.09 -2.74
C LEU A 88 32.78 -8.23 -3.77
N SER A 89 32.85 -9.47 -3.28
CA SER A 89 32.55 -10.68 -4.05
C SER A 89 31.46 -11.49 -3.36
N LEU A 90 30.36 -10.81 -3.03
CA LEU A 90 29.16 -11.43 -2.45
C LEU A 90 28.46 -12.32 -3.48
N SER A 91 28.01 -13.49 -3.06
CA SER A 91 27.05 -14.28 -3.84
C SER A 91 25.61 -13.88 -3.47
N ARG A 92 24.67 -14.10 -4.38
CA ARG A 92 23.25 -13.96 -4.08
C ARG A 92 22.82 -14.81 -2.88
N GLN A 93 23.40 -16.01 -2.74
CA GLN A 93 23.12 -16.90 -1.62
C GLN A 93 23.62 -16.33 -0.29
N SER A 94 24.80 -15.71 -0.28
CA SER A 94 25.31 -15.03 0.93
C SER A 94 24.37 -13.89 1.35
N THR A 95 23.93 -13.07 0.40
CA THR A 95 22.97 -11.99 0.64
C THR A 95 21.63 -12.53 1.19
N TYR A 96 21.13 -13.62 0.63
CA TYR A 96 19.94 -14.30 1.15
C TYR A 96 20.16 -14.80 2.59
N ASN A 97 21.26 -15.49 2.85
CA ASN A 97 21.55 -16.06 4.17
C ASN A 97 21.70 -14.97 5.25
N PHE A 98 22.29 -13.82 4.94
CA PHE A 98 22.36 -12.70 5.87
C PHE A 98 20.96 -12.22 6.25
N ASN A 99 20.09 -12.07 5.26
CA ASN A 99 18.70 -11.66 5.52
C ASN A 99 17.92 -12.74 6.26
N ASP A 100 18.11 -14.01 5.95
CA ASP A 100 17.37 -15.10 6.60
C ASP A 100 17.75 -15.26 8.08
N ASN A 101 19.03 -15.15 8.40
CA ASN A 101 19.53 -15.36 9.75
C ASN A 101 19.34 -14.13 10.67
N GLU A 102 19.34 -12.92 10.15
CA GLU A 102 19.40 -11.70 10.96
C GLU A 102 18.16 -10.83 10.88
N SER A 103 17.32 -11.05 9.85
CA SER A 103 16.13 -10.20 9.67
C SER A 103 15.14 -10.31 10.83
N GLU A 104 14.97 -11.48 11.43
CA GLU A 104 14.05 -11.64 12.57
C GLU A 104 14.50 -10.80 13.77
N GLN A 105 15.78 -10.90 14.17
CA GLN A 105 16.31 -10.10 15.28
C GLN A 105 16.25 -8.59 14.99
N TYR A 106 16.55 -8.20 13.75
CA TYR A 106 16.45 -6.81 13.32
C TYR A 106 15.01 -6.29 13.39
N ILE A 107 14.07 -7.07 12.87
CA ILE A 107 12.65 -6.75 12.88
C ILE A 107 12.15 -6.64 14.33
N THR A 108 12.47 -7.62 15.18
CA THR A 108 12.05 -7.59 16.60
C THR A 108 12.55 -6.34 17.32
N LYS A 109 13.84 -6.02 17.19
CA LYS A 109 14.39 -4.78 17.79
C LYS A 109 13.71 -3.50 17.29
N LYS A 110 13.31 -3.47 16.02
CA LYS A 110 12.54 -2.35 15.46
C LYS A 110 11.13 -2.31 16.01
N GLU A 111 10.45 -3.45 16.07
CA GLU A 111 9.11 -3.58 16.63
C GLU A 111 9.08 -3.15 18.10
N ASP A 112 10.06 -3.57 18.91
CA ASP A 112 10.20 -3.18 20.33
C ASP A 112 10.35 -1.65 20.48
N LYS A 113 11.24 -1.04 19.69
CA LYS A 113 11.42 0.42 19.72
C LYS A 113 10.22 1.20 19.21
N ILE A 114 9.50 0.66 18.21
CA ILE A 114 8.23 1.25 17.76
C ILE A 114 7.25 1.25 18.92
N GLN A 115 7.13 0.14 19.66
CA GLN A 115 6.23 0.05 20.80
C GLN A 115 6.62 1.02 21.92
N GLU A 116 7.92 1.16 22.24
CA GLU A 116 8.42 2.17 23.18
C GLU A 116 7.98 3.58 22.75
N LYS A 117 8.18 3.93 21.46
CA LYS A 117 7.80 5.23 20.92
C LYS A 117 6.29 5.50 20.91
N LEU A 118 5.48 4.48 20.62
CA LEU A 118 4.03 4.59 20.71
C LEU A 118 3.59 4.90 22.14
N ASN A 119 4.20 4.23 23.13
CA ASN A 119 3.93 4.47 24.54
C ASN A 119 4.40 5.88 24.97
N GLU A 120 5.61 6.31 24.59
CA GLU A 120 6.13 7.65 24.87
C GLU A 120 5.21 8.76 24.34
N LYS A 121 4.63 8.57 23.15
CA LYS A 121 3.74 9.54 22.50
C LYS A 121 2.27 9.36 22.86
N ASN A 122 1.93 8.42 23.73
CA ASN A 122 0.55 8.06 24.09
C ASN A 122 -0.32 7.80 22.85
N ILE A 123 0.22 7.08 21.86
CA ILE A 123 -0.53 6.73 20.65
C ILE A 123 -1.27 5.43 20.90
N GLU A 124 -2.56 5.55 21.19
CA GLU A 124 -3.48 4.44 21.40
C GLU A 124 -4.60 4.46 20.35
N PRO A 125 -5.23 3.31 20.05
CA PRO A 125 -6.40 3.28 19.15
C PRO A 125 -7.53 4.18 19.67
N THR A 126 -8.09 4.98 18.76
CA THR A 126 -9.09 6.00 19.11
C THR A 126 -10.53 5.49 19.14
N GLY A 127 -10.76 4.24 18.72
CA GLY A 127 -12.08 3.61 18.65
C GLY A 127 -12.71 3.60 17.25
N PHE A 128 -11.99 4.05 16.23
CA PHE A 128 -12.45 4.09 14.85
C PHE A 128 -11.64 3.15 13.94
N PRO A 129 -11.72 1.81 14.17
CA PRO A 129 -11.02 0.85 13.34
C PRO A 129 -11.57 0.84 11.92
N GLY A 130 -10.69 1.02 10.95
CA GLY A 130 -10.99 0.82 9.54
C GLY A 130 -10.40 -0.50 9.05
N HIS A 131 -11.19 -1.27 8.32
CA HIS A 131 -10.80 -2.55 7.76
C HIS A 131 -10.86 -2.55 6.25
N ASP A 132 -9.89 -3.24 5.63
CA ASP A 132 -9.87 -3.53 4.19
C ASP A 132 -8.97 -4.75 3.92
N GLU A 133 -9.05 -5.32 2.71
CA GLU A 133 -8.30 -6.51 2.33
C GLU A 133 -7.51 -6.33 1.04
N SER A 134 -6.50 -7.18 0.90
CA SER A 134 -5.67 -7.23 -0.30
C SER A 134 -5.30 -8.66 -0.68
N PHE A 135 -5.49 -8.99 -1.95
CA PHE A 135 -5.25 -10.33 -2.48
C PHE A 135 -3.81 -10.53 -2.91
N LEU A 136 -3.27 -11.72 -2.63
CA LEU A 136 -1.91 -12.12 -2.99
C LEU A 136 -1.83 -13.58 -3.42
N THR A 137 -0.68 -13.94 -3.98
CA THR A 137 -0.39 -15.32 -4.39
C THR A 137 0.92 -15.77 -3.75
N ILE A 138 0.90 -16.94 -3.10
CA ILE A 138 2.08 -17.59 -2.52
C ILE A 138 2.21 -18.95 -3.17
N ASN A 139 3.30 -19.18 -3.88
CA ASN A 139 3.57 -20.42 -4.62
C ASN A 139 2.41 -20.90 -5.53
N GLY A 140 1.70 -19.95 -6.15
CA GLY A 140 0.55 -20.25 -7.03
C GLY A 140 -0.81 -20.29 -6.33
N GLU A 141 -0.86 -20.43 -5.02
CA GLU A 141 -2.08 -20.43 -4.23
C GLU A 141 -2.52 -19.01 -3.85
N LYS A 142 -3.83 -18.79 -3.76
CA LYS A 142 -4.42 -17.49 -3.44
C LYS A 142 -4.62 -17.31 -1.94
N TYR A 143 -4.24 -16.15 -1.46
CA TYR A 143 -4.38 -15.70 -0.08
C TYR A 143 -4.96 -14.29 -0.02
N THR A 144 -5.51 -13.96 1.14
CA THR A 144 -6.00 -12.62 1.47
C THR A 144 -5.18 -12.07 2.63
N PHE A 145 -4.67 -10.86 2.48
CA PHE A 145 -4.07 -10.08 3.54
C PHE A 145 -5.11 -9.12 4.10
N LEU A 146 -5.54 -9.36 5.33
CA LEU A 146 -6.46 -8.53 6.08
C LEU A 146 -5.67 -7.49 6.87
N ALA A 147 -6.17 -6.27 6.94
CA ALA A 147 -5.59 -5.23 7.77
C ALA A 147 -6.69 -4.41 8.46
N MET A 148 -6.48 -4.12 9.73
CA MET A 148 -7.32 -3.24 10.53
C MET A 148 -6.43 -2.16 11.16
N ILE A 149 -6.76 -0.91 10.90
CA ILE A 149 -5.96 0.25 11.27
C ILE A 149 -6.87 1.29 11.91
N ASP A 150 -6.38 2.00 12.91
CA ASP A 150 -7.09 3.14 13.46
C ASP A 150 -7.18 4.28 12.44
N SER A 151 -8.38 4.80 12.23
CA SER A 151 -8.65 5.78 11.19
C SER A 151 -8.10 7.18 11.48
N ASN A 152 -7.88 7.51 12.76
CA ASN A 152 -7.45 8.85 13.15
C ASN A 152 -5.93 8.96 13.30
N ASN A 153 -5.30 7.99 13.96
CA ASN A 153 -3.85 8.01 14.18
C ASN A 153 -3.06 7.05 13.29
N GLN A 154 -3.75 6.25 12.46
CA GLN A 154 -3.21 5.28 11.51
C GLN A 154 -2.37 4.16 12.13
N SER A 155 -2.46 3.94 13.46
CA SER A 155 -1.82 2.80 14.11
C SER A 155 -2.45 1.48 13.66
N ILE A 156 -1.61 0.43 13.53
CA ILE A 156 -2.08 -0.89 13.10
C ILE A 156 -2.69 -1.59 14.31
N ILE A 157 -3.98 -1.94 14.21
CA ILE A 157 -4.71 -2.67 15.24
C ILE A 157 -4.53 -4.16 15.06
N ASN A 158 -4.73 -4.66 13.84
CA ASN A 158 -4.61 -6.08 13.52
C ASN A 158 -4.23 -6.30 12.06
N ASP A 159 -3.48 -7.37 11.78
CA ASP A 159 -3.19 -7.80 10.40
C ASP A 159 -2.98 -9.31 10.31
N GLN A 160 -3.47 -9.94 9.23
CA GLN A 160 -3.40 -11.38 9.05
C GLN A 160 -3.33 -11.79 7.58
N ILE A 161 -2.63 -12.91 7.30
CA ILE A 161 -2.67 -13.57 5.99
C ILE A 161 -3.42 -14.88 6.16
N ILE A 162 -4.44 -15.07 5.34
CA ILE A 162 -5.28 -16.27 5.35
C ILE A 162 -5.48 -16.81 3.93
N PRO A 163 -5.77 -18.10 3.73
CA PRO A 163 -6.20 -18.62 2.44
C PRO A 163 -7.47 -17.91 1.95
N GLU A 164 -7.54 -17.59 0.64
CA GLU A 164 -8.65 -16.81 0.07
C GLU A 164 -10.01 -17.50 0.29
N ASN A 165 -10.06 -18.82 0.23
CA ASN A 165 -11.27 -19.61 0.44
C ASN A 165 -11.82 -19.58 1.88
N LYS A 166 -11.01 -19.16 2.85
CA LYS A 166 -11.40 -19.05 4.28
C LYS A 166 -11.68 -17.61 4.71
N TYR A 167 -11.59 -16.67 3.80
CA TYR A 167 -11.68 -15.24 4.13
C TYR A 167 -12.98 -14.87 4.87
N ARG A 168 -14.13 -15.30 4.35
CA ARG A 168 -15.43 -14.91 4.92
C ARG A 168 -15.65 -15.51 6.31
N ASP A 169 -15.27 -16.76 6.49
CA ASP A 169 -15.44 -17.46 7.77
C ASP A 169 -14.57 -16.87 8.86
N PHE A 170 -13.41 -16.31 8.45
CA PHE A 170 -12.43 -15.75 9.37
C PHE A 170 -12.65 -14.25 9.67
N LEU A 171 -13.38 -13.54 8.85
CA LEU A 171 -13.52 -12.08 8.93
C LEU A 171 -14.09 -11.61 10.28
N GLU A 172 -15.11 -12.28 10.78
CA GLU A 172 -15.71 -11.97 12.09
C GLU A 172 -14.68 -12.13 13.22
N THR A 173 -13.98 -13.26 13.21
CA THR A 173 -12.94 -13.56 14.21
C THR A 173 -11.80 -12.53 14.12
N PHE A 174 -11.40 -12.15 12.91
CA PHE A 174 -10.35 -11.15 12.69
C PHE A 174 -10.71 -9.77 13.25
N ILE A 175 -11.96 -9.33 13.08
CA ILE A 175 -12.41 -8.01 13.53
C ILE A 175 -12.62 -8.00 15.05
N ILE A 176 -13.09 -9.09 15.63
CA ILE A 176 -13.45 -9.15 17.06
C ILE A 176 -12.24 -9.48 17.95
N TYR A 177 -11.30 -10.29 17.49
CA TYR A 177 -10.21 -10.82 18.30
C TYR A 177 -8.83 -10.26 17.96
N SER A 178 -7.95 -10.21 18.96
CA SER A 178 -6.58 -9.77 18.83
C SER A 178 -5.73 -10.69 17.95
N GLN A 179 -4.80 -10.12 17.19
CA GLN A 179 -3.80 -10.89 16.44
C GLN A 179 -2.94 -11.77 17.35
N LYS A 180 -2.62 -11.34 18.55
CA LYS A 180 -1.89 -12.16 19.54
C LYS A 180 -2.66 -13.41 19.90
N ASP A 181 -3.98 -13.30 19.97
CA ASP A 181 -4.89 -14.40 20.29
C ASP A 181 -5.11 -15.33 19.10
N LEU A 182 -4.92 -14.84 17.88
CA LEU A 182 -5.06 -15.60 16.65
C LEU A 182 -3.78 -16.32 16.23
N SER A 183 -2.62 -15.94 16.77
CA SER A 183 -1.32 -16.49 16.40
C SER A 183 -1.19 -18.02 16.52
N PRO A 184 -1.77 -18.71 17.50
CA PRO A 184 -1.74 -20.15 17.63
C PRO A 184 -2.89 -20.89 16.92
N TYR A 185 -3.73 -20.20 16.15
CA TYR A 185 -4.92 -20.80 15.54
C TYR A 185 -4.56 -21.92 14.57
N LYS A 186 -4.75 -23.14 15.06
CA LYS A 186 -4.75 -24.35 14.23
C LYS A 186 -6.08 -24.60 13.54
N ASP A 187 -7.16 -24.07 14.09
CA ASP A 187 -8.51 -24.18 13.54
C ASP A 187 -9.23 -22.81 13.61
N PRO A 188 -9.40 -22.11 12.47
CA PRO A 188 -10.08 -20.83 12.43
C PRO A 188 -11.57 -20.91 12.78
N ASN A 189 -12.16 -22.10 12.84
CA ASN A 189 -13.57 -22.31 13.17
C ASN A 189 -13.84 -22.48 14.68
N LYS A 190 -12.80 -22.49 15.50
CA LYS A 190 -12.93 -22.58 16.96
C LYS A 190 -12.29 -21.38 17.63
N PRO A 191 -13.06 -20.30 17.90
CA PRO A 191 -12.55 -19.19 18.68
C PRO A 191 -12.09 -19.70 20.05
N ASN A 192 -10.87 -19.33 20.44
CA ASN A 192 -10.37 -19.71 21.76
C ASN A 192 -11.15 -18.93 22.83
N PRO A 193 -12.02 -19.58 23.62
CA PRO A 193 -12.88 -18.89 24.58
C PRO A 193 -12.11 -18.23 25.74
N LYS A 194 -10.80 -18.41 25.81
CA LYS A 194 -9.94 -17.85 26.86
C LYS A 194 -9.36 -16.47 26.51
N HIS A 195 -9.55 -16.00 25.29
CA HIS A 195 -9.00 -14.70 24.88
C HIS A 195 -10.08 -13.63 24.76
N PRO A 196 -9.88 -12.49 25.41
CA PRO A 196 -10.81 -11.37 25.32
C PRO A 196 -10.87 -10.84 23.88
N SER A 197 -11.99 -10.27 23.49
CA SER A 197 -12.10 -9.60 22.22
C SER A 197 -11.11 -8.45 22.17
N LEU A 198 -10.48 -8.24 21.03
CA LEU A 198 -9.55 -7.14 20.78
C LEU A 198 -10.16 -5.78 21.17
N LEU A 199 -11.46 -5.68 20.98
CA LEU A 199 -12.21 -4.47 21.19
C LEU A 199 -12.80 -4.36 22.60
N THR A 200 -12.54 -5.33 23.52
CA THR A 200 -13.00 -5.18 24.91
C THR A 200 -12.22 -4.12 25.67
N ASP A 201 -10.93 -4.01 25.39
CA ASP A 201 -10.02 -3.08 26.07
C ASP A 201 -9.79 -1.78 25.27
N LEU A 202 -10.23 -1.74 24.00
CA LEU A 202 -10.16 -0.56 23.16
C LEU A 202 -11.45 0.26 23.28
N LYS A 203 -11.32 1.57 23.16
CA LYS A 203 -12.45 2.45 22.97
C LYS A 203 -13.22 2.01 21.73
N LYS A 204 -14.45 1.55 21.91
CA LYS A 204 -15.34 1.08 20.86
C LYS A 204 -16.24 2.20 20.41
N ASP A 205 -16.21 2.54 19.15
CA ASP A 205 -17.09 3.55 18.58
C ASP A 205 -17.66 3.04 17.26
N THR A 206 -16.92 3.15 16.19
CA THR A 206 -17.45 2.89 14.85
C THR A 206 -16.47 2.05 14.02
N LEU A 207 -16.92 0.88 13.57
CA LEU A 207 -16.21 0.10 12.53
C LEU A 207 -16.40 0.77 11.19
N ILE A 208 -15.29 1.05 10.48
CA ILE A 208 -15.29 1.68 9.18
C ILE A 208 -14.85 0.66 8.14
N GLY A 209 -15.66 0.45 7.09
CA GLY A 209 -15.38 -0.57 6.08
C GLY A 209 -15.99 -0.27 4.72
N ASP A 210 -15.70 -1.15 3.76
CA ASP A 210 -16.38 -1.10 2.47
C ASP A 210 -17.86 -1.57 2.60
N GLY A 211 -18.56 -1.67 1.50
CA GLY A 211 -19.98 -2.02 1.51
C GLY A 211 -20.30 -3.52 1.64
N LEU A 212 -19.44 -4.35 2.27
CA LEU A 212 -19.73 -5.75 2.55
C LEU A 212 -20.93 -5.89 3.47
N LYS A 213 -21.84 -6.82 3.15
CA LYS A 213 -23.08 -7.03 3.91
C LYS A 213 -22.84 -7.58 5.32
N GLU A 214 -21.71 -8.22 5.53
CA GLU A 214 -21.28 -8.81 6.78
C GLU A 214 -20.86 -7.78 7.83
N TYR A 215 -20.31 -6.63 7.43
CA TYR A 215 -19.79 -5.63 8.38
C TYR A 215 -20.81 -5.07 9.36
N PRO A 216 -22.04 -4.69 8.98
CA PRO A 216 -23.02 -4.22 9.96
C PRO A 216 -23.36 -5.28 11.02
N ILE A 217 -23.35 -6.57 10.63
CA ILE A 217 -23.65 -7.68 11.53
C ILE A 217 -22.49 -7.88 12.51
N ILE A 218 -21.25 -7.85 11.99
CA ILE A 218 -20.02 -7.99 12.80
C ILE A 218 -19.88 -6.81 13.75
N ALA A 219 -20.10 -5.58 13.29
CA ALA A 219 -20.05 -4.39 14.14
C ALA A 219 -21.04 -4.49 15.28
N LYS A 220 -22.30 -4.88 15.01
CA LYS A 220 -23.31 -5.11 16.07
C LYS A 220 -22.87 -6.16 17.06
N LYS A 221 -22.28 -7.28 16.63
CA LYS A 221 -21.74 -8.32 17.52
C LYS A 221 -20.58 -7.79 18.39
N ALA A 222 -19.78 -6.89 17.84
CA ALA A 222 -18.69 -6.22 18.54
C ALA A 222 -19.15 -5.03 19.41
N ASN A 223 -20.45 -4.75 19.45
CA ASN A 223 -21.05 -3.58 20.12
C ASN A 223 -20.49 -2.25 19.62
N MET A 224 -20.39 -2.14 18.29
CA MET A 224 -19.90 -0.96 17.57
C MET A 224 -20.96 -0.48 16.57
N ASP A 225 -20.92 0.79 16.22
CA ASP A 225 -21.60 1.31 15.06
C ASP A 225 -20.85 0.90 13.78
N PHE A 226 -21.53 0.94 12.65
CA PHE A 226 -20.92 0.68 11.37
C PHE A 226 -21.04 1.92 10.46
N HIS A 227 -19.89 2.37 9.96
CA HIS A 227 -19.85 3.41 8.94
C HIS A 227 -19.28 2.85 7.62
N PRO A 228 -20.10 2.78 6.57
CA PRO A 228 -19.61 2.40 5.26
C PRO A 228 -18.79 3.55 4.66
N TYR A 229 -17.65 3.26 4.04
CA TYR A 229 -16.88 4.29 3.32
C TYR A 229 -17.75 5.01 2.30
N SER A 230 -18.12 6.25 2.60
CA SER A 230 -18.97 7.10 1.76
C SER A 230 -18.44 7.19 0.34
N PHE A 231 -17.12 7.30 0.17
CA PHE A 231 -16.49 7.38 -1.13
C PHE A 231 -16.73 6.13 -1.99
N HIS A 232 -16.57 4.91 -1.44
CA HIS A 232 -16.81 3.67 -2.19
C HIS A 232 -18.28 3.48 -2.56
N ILE A 233 -19.19 3.85 -1.66
CA ILE A 233 -20.62 3.83 -1.95
C ILE A 233 -20.92 4.79 -3.10
N ILE A 234 -20.43 6.03 -3.01
CA ILE A 234 -20.63 7.04 -4.05
C ILE A 234 -20.03 6.57 -5.38
N MET A 235 -18.79 6.09 -5.38
CA MET A 235 -18.13 5.64 -6.60
C MET A 235 -18.81 4.42 -7.22
N ASN A 236 -19.20 3.42 -6.43
CA ASN A 236 -19.86 2.22 -6.92
C ASN A 236 -21.27 2.52 -7.47
N GLN A 237 -21.95 3.44 -6.84
CA GLN A 237 -23.29 3.84 -7.24
C GLN A 237 -23.25 4.80 -8.45
N ARG A 238 -22.19 5.58 -8.61
CA ARG A 238 -21.96 6.44 -9.78
C ARG A 238 -21.54 5.68 -11.03
N LYS A 239 -20.99 4.49 -10.90
CA LYS A 239 -20.53 3.70 -12.06
C LYS A 239 -21.57 3.56 -13.18
N PRO A 240 -22.86 3.23 -12.92
CA PRO A 240 -23.88 3.16 -13.98
C PRO A 240 -24.12 4.52 -14.65
N VAL A 241 -24.22 5.58 -13.85
CA VAL A 241 -24.42 6.96 -14.34
C VAL A 241 -23.24 7.39 -15.22
N TRP A 242 -22.03 7.18 -14.73
CA TRP A 242 -20.80 7.48 -15.48
C TRP A 242 -20.65 6.66 -16.76
N LYS A 243 -21.05 5.37 -16.76
CA LYS A 243 -21.05 4.54 -17.96
C LYS A 243 -22.01 5.09 -19.02
N THR A 244 -23.19 5.54 -18.61
CA THR A 244 -24.18 6.13 -19.52
C THR A 244 -23.65 7.44 -20.08
N GLN A 245 -23.15 8.35 -19.26
CA GLN A 245 -22.54 9.61 -19.71
C GLN A 245 -21.41 9.36 -20.71
N LYS A 246 -20.47 8.48 -20.39
CA LYS A 246 -19.35 8.12 -21.28
C LYS A 246 -19.82 7.54 -22.62
N ARG A 247 -20.91 6.75 -22.62
CA ARG A 247 -21.50 6.20 -23.85
C ARG A 247 -22.06 7.33 -24.72
N LEU A 248 -22.72 8.33 -24.12
CA LEU A 248 -23.24 9.50 -24.82
C LEU A 248 -22.11 10.33 -25.42
N GLU A 249 -21.06 10.62 -24.67
CA GLU A 249 -19.85 11.32 -25.11
C GLU A 249 -19.19 10.60 -26.29
N GLN A 250 -19.02 9.27 -26.20
CA GLN A 250 -18.44 8.48 -27.27
C GLN A 250 -19.33 8.51 -28.54
N LYS A 251 -20.66 8.49 -28.39
CA LYS A 251 -21.59 8.60 -29.51
C LYS A 251 -21.46 9.97 -30.17
N LYS A 252 -21.44 11.05 -29.38
CA LYS A 252 -21.23 12.42 -29.85
C LYS A 252 -19.90 12.55 -30.60
N GLN A 253 -18.81 11.99 -30.05
CA GLN A 253 -17.49 12.03 -30.69
C GLN A 253 -17.46 11.29 -32.03
N ARG A 254 -18.11 10.11 -32.09
CA ARG A 254 -18.24 9.36 -33.37
C ARG A 254 -19.01 10.15 -34.41
N ASN A 255 -20.09 10.83 -34.02
CA ASN A 255 -20.85 11.70 -34.91
C ASN A 255 -20.00 12.88 -35.38
N THR A 256 -19.26 13.53 -34.50
CA THR A 256 -18.35 14.65 -34.82
C THR A 256 -17.30 14.21 -35.86
N ASN A 257 -16.67 13.05 -35.68
CA ASN A 257 -15.71 12.54 -36.63
C ASN A 257 -16.32 12.27 -38.02
N LYS A 258 -17.56 11.74 -38.05
CA LYS A 258 -18.31 11.53 -39.30
C LYS A 258 -18.73 12.86 -39.96
N ILE A 259 -19.11 13.87 -39.16
CA ILE A 259 -19.42 15.21 -39.64
C ILE A 259 -18.21 15.82 -40.32
N ASN A 260 -17.06 15.81 -39.67
CA ASN A 260 -15.81 16.35 -40.21
C ASN A 260 -15.42 15.67 -41.52
N LYS A 261 -15.43 14.33 -41.55
CA LYS A 261 -15.15 13.57 -42.78
C LYS A 261 -16.11 13.88 -43.93
N ASN A 262 -17.40 14.10 -43.63
CA ASN A 262 -18.35 14.48 -44.67
C ASN A 262 -18.18 15.94 -45.13
N LYS A 263 -17.85 16.85 -44.21
CA LYS A 263 -17.53 18.26 -44.53
C LYS A 263 -16.31 18.35 -45.46
N GLU A 264 -15.24 17.59 -45.15
CA GLU A 264 -14.05 17.50 -46.01
C GLU A 264 -14.42 17.03 -47.43
N LYS A 265 -15.15 15.93 -47.55
CA LYS A 265 -15.60 15.43 -48.87
C LYS A 265 -16.48 16.42 -49.64
N ILE A 266 -17.29 17.20 -48.91
CA ILE A 266 -18.09 18.29 -49.51
C ILE A 266 -17.16 19.40 -50.00
N LYS A 267 -16.17 19.80 -49.20
CA LYS A 267 -15.18 20.82 -49.58
C LYS A 267 -14.37 20.41 -50.80
N GLU A 268 -13.78 19.22 -50.80
CA GLU A 268 -13.03 18.66 -51.93
C GLU A 268 -13.84 18.66 -53.24
N TYR A 269 -15.12 18.29 -53.12
CA TYR A 269 -16.02 18.31 -54.27
C TYR A 269 -16.21 19.73 -54.84
N TYR A 270 -16.43 20.74 -54.02
CA TYR A 270 -16.61 22.11 -54.49
C TYR A 270 -15.34 22.72 -55.01
N GLU A 271 -14.19 22.40 -54.46
CA GLU A 271 -12.88 22.82 -54.99
C GLU A 271 -12.59 22.23 -56.36
N LYS A 272 -12.85 20.93 -56.51
CA LYS A 272 -12.66 20.20 -57.80
C LYS A 272 -13.48 20.77 -58.96
N TYR A 273 -14.68 21.26 -58.65
CA TYR A 273 -15.61 21.78 -59.63
C TYR A 273 -15.76 23.34 -59.59
N LYS A 274 -14.79 24.01 -59.02
CA LYS A 274 -14.77 25.49 -58.94
C LYS A 274 -14.66 26.06 -60.39
N GLY A 275 -15.67 26.93 -60.72
CA GLY A 275 -15.76 27.58 -62.04
C GLY A 275 -16.52 26.75 -63.13
N GLN A 276 -16.99 25.56 -62.81
CA GLN A 276 -17.86 24.79 -63.70
C GLN A 276 -19.34 24.95 -63.31
N THR A 277 -20.17 25.40 -64.28
CA THR A 277 -21.62 25.40 -64.06
C THR A 277 -22.13 23.97 -64.02
N PRO A 278 -22.80 23.52 -62.95
CA PRO A 278 -23.30 22.13 -62.87
C PRO A 278 -24.36 21.92 -63.97
N ARG A 279 -24.09 21.01 -64.95
CA ARG A 279 -25.00 20.63 -66.00
C ARG A 279 -26.34 19.99 -65.49
N PHE A 280 -26.45 19.75 -64.18
CA PHE A 280 -27.61 19.13 -63.58
C PHE A 280 -28.24 20.02 -62.50
N LYS A 281 -29.19 20.86 -62.86
CA LYS A 281 -29.92 21.71 -61.92
C LYS A 281 -30.68 20.97 -60.83
N ASN A 282 -30.99 19.65 -60.99
CA ASN A 282 -31.89 18.90 -60.11
C ASN A 282 -31.26 17.76 -59.27
N LYS A 283 -29.95 17.48 -59.37
CA LYS A 283 -29.30 16.41 -58.56
C LYS A 283 -27.94 16.88 -58.05
N ASN A 284 -27.93 17.74 -57.00
CA ASN A 284 -26.72 18.02 -56.30
C ASN A 284 -26.24 16.71 -55.62
N PRO A 285 -25.13 16.04 -56.12
CA PRO A 285 -24.71 14.72 -55.59
C PRO A 285 -24.25 14.81 -54.16
N ARG A 286 -24.00 16.00 -53.62
CA ARG A 286 -23.64 16.24 -52.23
C ARG A 286 -24.81 16.61 -51.30
N ARG A 287 -26.05 16.77 -51.82
CA ARG A 287 -27.24 17.08 -51.02
C ARG A 287 -27.45 16.05 -49.91
N LYS A 288 -27.39 14.75 -50.21
CA LYS A 288 -27.53 13.67 -49.25
C LYS A 288 -26.44 13.72 -48.16
N GLN A 289 -25.22 14.16 -48.45
CA GLN A 289 -24.16 14.32 -47.45
C GLN A 289 -24.38 15.54 -46.57
N LYS A 290 -24.83 16.65 -47.13
CA LYS A 290 -25.23 17.87 -46.35
C LYS A 290 -26.37 17.52 -45.40
N ASP A 291 -27.40 16.83 -45.88
CA ASP A 291 -28.56 16.42 -45.05
C ASP A 291 -28.11 15.47 -43.90
N LYS A 292 -27.18 14.55 -44.16
CA LYS A 292 -26.58 13.69 -43.13
C LYS A 292 -25.80 14.52 -42.10
N VAL A 293 -25.03 15.49 -42.52
CA VAL A 293 -24.29 16.39 -41.60
C VAL A 293 -25.27 17.14 -40.71
N LEU A 294 -26.30 17.77 -41.27
CA LEU A 294 -27.30 18.52 -40.52
C LEU A 294 -28.03 17.60 -39.51
N LYS A 295 -28.40 16.38 -39.94
CA LYS A 295 -29.01 15.41 -39.02
C LYS A 295 -28.12 15.05 -37.85
N MET A 296 -26.82 14.77 -38.12
CA MET A 296 -25.86 14.43 -37.08
C MET A 296 -25.54 15.62 -36.17
N GLU A 297 -25.50 16.84 -36.70
CA GLU A 297 -25.34 18.07 -35.89
C GLU A 297 -26.53 18.30 -34.96
N LYS A 298 -27.77 18.04 -35.44
CA LYS A 298 -28.97 18.10 -34.61
C LYS A 298 -28.92 17.02 -33.50
N GLU A 299 -28.53 15.79 -33.85
CA GLU A 299 -28.35 14.71 -32.88
C GLU A 299 -27.27 15.04 -31.84
N ASN A 300 -26.15 15.62 -32.26
CA ASN A 300 -25.10 16.05 -31.35
C ASN A 300 -25.54 17.13 -30.35
N ARG A 301 -26.42 18.05 -30.78
CA ARG A 301 -27.03 19.05 -29.87
C ARG A 301 -27.93 18.38 -28.83
N THR A 302 -28.71 17.37 -29.23
CA THR A 302 -29.54 16.60 -28.28
C THR A 302 -28.66 15.82 -27.32
N LEU A 303 -27.64 15.11 -27.81
CA LEU A 303 -26.66 14.38 -26.97
C LEU A 303 -25.94 15.31 -25.97
N GLN A 304 -25.60 16.54 -26.40
CA GLN A 304 -24.97 17.50 -25.48
C GLN A 304 -25.92 17.88 -24.34
N LYS A 305 -27.20 18.16 -24.65
CA LYS A 305 -28.19 18.45 -23.60
C LYS A 305 -28.35 17.30 -22.60
N GLU A 306 -28.35 16.06 -23.09
CA GLU A 306 -28.39 14.89 -22.22
C GLU A 306 -27.13 14.79 -21.34
N ILE A 307 -25.95 15.02 -21.90
CA ILE A 307 -24.68 15.05 -21.15
C ILE A 307 -24.72 16.09 -20.06
N ASP A 308 -25.11 17.34 -20.40
CA ASP A 308 -25.21 18.46 -19.46
C ASP A 308 -26.19 18.16 -18.31
N GLN A 309 -27.28 17.43 -18.60
CA GLN A 309 -28.22 16.97 -17.57
C GLN A 309 -27.58 15.97 -16.62
N TYR A 310 -26.81 14.99 -17.13
CA TYR A 310 -26.09 14.02 -16.28
C TYR A 310 -25.02 14.72 -15.45
N GLU A 311 -24.28 15.70 -15.98
CA GLU A 311 -23.33 16.49 -15.24
C GLU A 311 -23.99 17.24 -14.08
N ASN A 312 -25.11 17.92 -14.34
CA ASN A 312 -25.89 18.61 -13.32
C ASN A 312 -26.37 17.66 -12.20
N TYR A 313 -26.87 16.46 -12.56
CA TYR A 313 -27.24 15.47 -11.53
C TYR A 313 -26.06 14.98 -10.72
N ASN A 314 -24.90 14.73 -11.35
CA ASN A 314 -23.69 14.34 -10.66
C ASN A 314 -23.21 15.45 -9.69
N GLU A 315 -23.31 16.70 -10.06
CA GLU A 315 -22.99 17.82 -9.22
C GLU A 315 -23.93 17.93 -8.02
N ARG A 316 -25.24 17.90 -8.25
CA ARG A 316 -26.27 17.93 -7.19
C ARG A 316 -26.15 16.76 -6.21
N ILE A 317 -25.81 15.56 -6.71
CA ILE A 317 -25.51 14.40 -5.85
C ILE A 317 -24.25 14.68 -5.02
N SER A 318 -23.21 15.25 -5.62
CA SER A 318 -21.97 15.61 -4.91
C SER A 318 -22.21 16.59 -3.78
N GLU A 319 -23.11 17.55 -3.99
CA GLU A 319 -23.48 18.56 -3.00
C GLU A 319 -24.08 17.96 -1.73
N ILE A 320 -24.76 16.80 -1.79
CA ILE A 320 -25.27 16.11 -0.59
C ILE A 320 -24.13 15.82 0.39
N PHE A 321 -22.98 15.36 -0.14
CA PHE A 321 -21.83 14.92 0.66
C PHE A 321 -20.85 16.06 1.04
N LYS A 322 -21.05 17.24 0.46
CA LYS A 322 -20.21 18.43 0.73
C LYS A 322 -20.77 19.33 1.82
N GLN A 323 -21.96 19.02 2.33
CA GLN A 323 -22.60 19.84 3.35
C GLN A 323 -21.86 19.73 4.70
N GLU A 324 -21.90 20.83 5.46
CA GLU A 324 -21.31 20.92 6.79
C GLU A 324 -22.24 20.39 7.89
N THR A 325 -23.53 20.28 7.62
CA THR A 325 -24.52 19.78 8.57
C THR A 325 -25.37 18.67 7.95
N PHE A 326 -25.73 17.69 8.78
CA PHE A 326 -26.63 16.60 8.37
C PHE A 326 -27.98 17.12 7.89
N LYS A 327 -28.52 18.15 8.57
CA LYS A 327 -29.77 18.79 8.18
C LYS A 327 -29.74 19.31 6.74
N ASN A 328 -28.66 19.99 6.36
CA ASN A 328 -28.50 20.49 4.99
C ASN A 328 -28.31 19.36 3.97
N ALA A 329 -27.51 18.34 4.32
CA ALA A 329 -27.33 17.17 3.48
C ALA A 329 -28.67 16.42 3.25
N LYS A 330 -29.48 16.22 4.30
CA LYS A 330 -30.81 15.64 4.22
C LYS A 330 -31.77 16.48 3.38
N LEU A 331 -31.69 17.79 3.48
CA LEU A 331 -32.49 18.71 2.63
C LEU A 331 -32.11 18.55 1.15
N ARG A 332 -30.80 18.57 0.81
CA ARG A 332 -30.35 18.34 -0.58
C ARG A 332 -30.78 16.99 -1.12
N TYR A 333 -30.67 15.94 -0.32
CA TYR A 333 -31.18 14.62 -0.68
C TYR A 333 -32.71 14.66 -0.93
N SER A 334 -33.51 15.28 -0.05
CA SER A 334 -34.97 15.35 -0.16
C SER A 334 -35.41 16.06 -1.44
N ILE A 335 -34.71 17.13 -1.85
CA ILE A 335 -34.99 17.84 -3.11
C ILE A 335 -34.83 16.88 -4.31
N LEU A 336 -33.76 16.08 -4.37
CA LEU A 336 -33.57 15.10 -5.43
C LEU A 336 -34.59 13.95 -5.35
N LYS A 337 -34.93 13.50 -4.14
CA LYS A 337 -35.92 12.45 -3.90
C LYS A 337 -37.32 12.83 -4.38
N ASN A 338 -37.73 14.08 -4.16
CA ASN A 338 -39.03 14.57 -4.61
C ASN A 338 -39.13 14.64 -6.14
N GLN A 339 -38.00 14.77 -6.83
CA GLN A 339 -37.93 14.79 -8.30
C GLN A 339 -37.73 13.41 -8.92
N ILE A 340 -37.78 12.33 -8.15
CA ILE A 340 -37.35 11.00 -8.58
C ILE A 340 -38.05 10.49 -9.83
N LYS A 341 -39.34 10.84 -10.04
CA LYS A 341 -40.14 10.47 -11.22
C LYS A 341 -39.62 11.12 -12.51
N HIS A 342 -38.87 12.19 -12.42
CA HIS A 342 -38.34 12.94 -13.55
C HIS A 342 -36.83 12.70 -13.77
N LEU A 343 -36.21 11.88 -12.92
CA LEU A 343 -34.80 11.54 -13.03
C LEU A 343 -34.60 10.34 -13.97
N PRO A 344 -33.46 10.26 -14.68
CA PRO A 344 -33.06 9.04 -15.38
C PRO A 344 -33.04 7.84 -14.43
N ASP A 345 -33.39 6.66 -14.95
CA ASP A 345 -33.54 5.42 -14.15
C ASP A 345 -32.31 5.11 -13.29
N GLU A 346 -31.11 5.30 -13.82
CA GLU A 346 -29.88 5.04 -13.09
C GLU A 346 -29.71 5.99 -11.89
N ILE A 347 -30.08 7.26 -12.06
CA ILE A 347 -30.04 8.27 -10.99
C ILE A 347 -31.13 7.98 -9.97
N ALA A 348 -32.34 7.67 -10.41
CA ALA A 348 -33.45 7.31 -9.52
C ALA A 348 -33.13 6.08 -8.66
N LYS A 349 -32.53 5.02 -9.24
CA LYS A 349 -32.03 3.84 -8.52
C LYS A 349 -30.97 4.21 -7.50
N PHE A 350 -30.03 5.09 -7.87
CA PHE A 350 -29.01 5.59 -6.96
C PHE A 350 -29.61 6.32 -5.75
N ILE A 351 -30.51 7.30 -5.98
CA ILE A 351 -31.14 8.08 -4.91
C ILE A 351 -31.96 7.17 -3.98
N ASN A 352 -32.68 6.18 -4.53
CA ASN A 352 -33.43 5.22 -3.72
C ASN A 352 -32.52 4.35 -2.86
N LYS A 353 -31.36 3.92 -3.40
CA LYS A 353 -30.40 3.11 -2.66
C LYS A 353 -29.71 3.94 -1.57
N LEU A 354 -29.31 5.18 -1.89
CA LEU A 354 -28.72 6.09 -0.92
C LEU A 354 -29.66 6.35 0.27
N GLY A 355 -30.96 6.50 0.00
CA GLY A 355 -31.95 6.76 1.04
C GLY A 355 -32.18 5.62 2.03
N LYS A 356 -31.82 4.39 1.67
CA LYS A 356 -31.93 3.23 2.59
C LYS A 356 -30.91 3.29 3.74
N ASP A 357 -29.80 3.98 3.52
CA ASP A 357 -28.66 4.01 4.44
C ASP A 357 -28.07 5.43 4.53
N LEU A 358 -28.93 6.43 4.41
CA LEU A 358 -28.53 7.83 4.32
C LEU A 358 -27.82 8.30 5.61
N GLU A 359 -28.37 7.94 6.77
CA GLU A 359 -27.85 8.35 8.07
C GLU A 359 -26.45 7.80 8.31
N ASN A 360 -26.25 6.50 8.13
CA ASN A 360 -24.92 5.90 8.25
C ASN A 360 -23.93 6.44 7.22
N THR A 361 -24.38 6.66 5.98
CA THR A 361 -23.52 7.19 4.91
C THR A 361 -23.06 8.64 5.18
N LEU A 362 -23.85 9.41 5.90
CA LEU A 362 -23.60 10.82 6.21
C LEU A 362 -23.12 11.07 7.66
N SER A 363 -22.94 10.02 8.48
CA SER A 363 -22.52 10.15 9.89
C SER A 363 -21.20 10.89 10.07
N HIS A 364 -20.29 10.86 9.06
CA HIS A 364 -19.05 11.63 9.04
C HIS A 364 -19.26 13.17 9.05
N ILE A 365 -20.47 13.64 8.76
CA ILE A 365 -20.80 15.09 8.81
C ILE A 365 -21.02 15.54 10.26
N GLU A 366 -21.58 14.65 11.09
CA GLU A 366 -21.85 14.95 12.50
C GLU A 366 -20.68 14.56 13.40
N ASN A 367 -19.94 13.53 13.03
CA ASN A 367 -18.77 13.05 13.77
C ASN A 367 -17.48 13.22 12.96
N ASN A 368 -16.72 14.24 13.26
CA ASN A 368 -15.45 14.56 12.58
C ASN A 368 -14.36 13.47 12.77
N ASN A 369 -14.53 12.57 13.73
CA ASN A 369 -13.61 11.43 13.92
C ASN A 369 -13.85 10.33 12.88
N ILE A 370 -14.96 10.34 12.16
CA ILE A 370 -15.24 9.39 11.09
C ILE A 370 -14.65 9.95 9.78
N PRO A 371 -13.67 9.29 9.17
CA PRO A 371 -13.05 9.77 7.94
C PRO A 371 -14.01 9.65 6.76
N LYS A 372 -14.03 10.65 5.90
CA LYS A 372 -14.82 10.66 4.65
C LYS A 372 -14.36 9.62 3.63
N THR A 373 -13.11 9.19 3.71
CA THR A 373 -12.46 8.29 2.74
C THR A 373 -11.54 7.30 3.44
N ASN A 374 -11.24 6.17 2.77
CA ASN A 374 -10.25 5.19 3.22
C ASN A 374 -8.86 5.39 2.57
N ASN A 375 -8.56 6.58 2.09
CA ASN A 375 -7.30 6.86 1.38
C ASN A 375 -6.07 6.42 2.17
N TRP A 376 -6.11 6.49 3.49
CA TRP A 376 -5.04 6.04 4.37
C TRP A 376 -4.88 4.50 4.38
N LEU A 377 -5.97 3.69 4.28
CA LEU A 377 -5.88 2.24 4.10
C LEU A 377 -5.33 1.86 2.72
N GLU A 378 -5.76 2.57 1.67
CA GLU A 378 -5.17 2.38 0.34
C GLU A 378 -3.68 2.75 0.33
N LEU A 379 -3.30 3.81 1.04
CA LEU A 379 -1.91 4.20 1.22
C LEU A 379 -1.13 3.16 2.02
N PHE A 380 -1.72 2.60 3.08
CA PHE A 380 -1.14 1.50 3.84
C PHE A 380 -0.80 0.31 2.94
N PHE A 381 -1.77 -0.18 2.16
CA PHE A 381 -1.49 -1.28 1.23
C PHE A 381 -0.47 -0.91 0.14
N LYS A 382 -0.40 0.35 -0.26
CA LYS A 382 0.59 0.83 -1.22
C LYS A 382 2.01 0.80 -0.64
N ILE A 383 2.18 1.12 0.63
CA ILE A 383 3.47 1.16 1.34
C ILE A 383 3.84 -0.24 1.84
N VAL A 384 2.95 -0.87 2.60
CA VAL A 384 3.23 -2.16 3.27
C VAL A 384 3.22 -3.32 2.28
N PHE A 385 2.32 -3.28 1.30
CA PHE A 385 2.12 -4.37 0.36
C PHE A 385 1.86 -3.93 -1.08
N PRO A 386 2.84 -3.32 -1.76
CA PRO A 386 2.69 -2.82 -3.13
C PRO A 386 2.25 -3.89 -4.12
N LYS A 387 1.34 -3.53 -5.05
CA LYS A 387 0.75 -4.45 -6.05
C LYS A 387 1.78 -5.25 -6.84
N LYS A 388 2.95 -4.64 -7.17
CA LYS A 388 4.02 -5.29 -7.95
C LYS A 388 4.64 -6.51 -7.28
N TYR A 389 4.50 -6.68 -5.96
CA TYR A 389 5.07 -7.80 -5.22
C TYR A 389 4.07 -8.92 -4.92
N ARG A 390 2.76 -8.67 -5.00
CA ARG A 390 1.69 -9.59 -4.56
C ARG A 390 1.68 -10.98 -5.21
N LYS A 391 2.32 -11.13 -6.37
CA LYS A 391 2.40 -12.41 -7.12
C LYS A 391 3.81 -13.04 -7.11
N ARG A 392 4.74 -12.54 -6.29
CA ARG A 392 6.17 -12.93 -6.37
C ARG A 392 6.63 -13.86 -5.27
N PHE A 393 5.81 -14.10 -4.27
CA PHE A 393 6.19 -14.87 -3.11
C PHE A 393 6.14 -16.37 -3.35
N LYS A 394 7.15 -17.09 -2.83
CA LYS A 394 7.25 -18.55 -2.87
C LYS A 394 6.98 -19.20 -1.52
N THR A 395 7.08 -18.44 -0.42
CA THR A 395 6.90 -18.95 0.94
C THR A 395 6.13 -17.99 1.82
N THR A 396 5.37 -18.52 2.76
CA THR A 396 4.65 -17.73 3.78
C THR A 396 5.62 -16.94 4.67
N LYS A 397 6.80 -17.54 5.02
CA LYS A 397 7.86 -16.86 5.77
C LYS A 397 8.34 -15.61 5.05
N GLY A 398 8.55 -15.69 3.73
CA GLY A 398 8.97 -14.55 2.91
C GLY A 398 7.94 -13.43 2.88
N VAL A 399 6.65 -13.76 2.75
CA VAL A 399 5.56 -12.76 2.82
C VAL A 399 5.51 -12.10 4.19
N LYS A 400 5.48 -12.89 5.28
CA LYS A 400 5.41 -12.37 6.65
C LYS A 400 6.56 -11.39 6.92
N ARG A 401 7.79 -11.75 6.54
CA ARG A 401 8.95 -10.87 6.66
C ARG A 401 8.80 -9.57 5.86
N PHE A 402 8.32 -9.68 4.62
CA PHE A 402 8.08 -8.53 3.78
C PHE A 402 7.04 -7.57 4.40
N LEU A 403 5.94 -8.10 4.92
CA LEU A 403 4.91 -7.32 5.59
C LEU A 403 5.42 -6.65 6.87
N LYS A 404 6.19 -7.37 7.69
CA LYS A 404 6.81 -6.80 8.90
C LYS A 404 7.69 -5.58 8.56
N ASN A 405 8.54 -5.70 7.56
CA ASN A 405 9.35 -4.57 7.09
C ASN A 405 8.49 -3.41 6.55
N GLY A 406 7.43 -3.72 5.81
CA GLY A 406 6.48 -2.72 5.33
C GLY A 406 5.76 -2.00 6.47
N LYS A 407 5.39 -2.72 7.54
CA LYS A 407 4.78 -2.14 8.75
C LYS A 407 5.74 -1.23 9.51
N ILE A 408 7.00 -1.62 9.64
CA ILE A 408 8.03 -0.75 10.21
C ILE A 408 8.10 0.56 9.42
N LYS A 409 8.18 0.49 8.10
CA LYS A 409 8.18 1.67 7.22
C LYS A 409 6.90 2.51 7.37
N TRP A 410 5.76 1.87 7.55
CA TRP A 410 4.50 2.55 7.82
C TRP A 410 4.55 3.34 9.12
N TYR A 411 5.01 2.71 10.21
CA TYR A 411 5.16 3.39 11.50
C TYR A 411 6.13 4.56 11.41
N GLU A 412 7.31 4.36 10.83
CA GLU A 412 8.31 5.42 10.67
C GLU A 412 7.79 6.63 9.88
N ASN A 413 7.12 6.39 8.75
CA ASN A 413 6.74 7.46 7.83
C ASN A 413 5.37 8.09 8.12
N THR A 414 4.46 7.35 8.73
CA THR A 414 3.05 7.77 8.83
C THR A 414 2.63 8.02 10.27
N VAL A 415 2.85 7.05 11.15
CA VAL A 415 2.37 7.13 12.54
C VAL A 415 3.30 7.98 13.40
N LEU A 416 4.58 7.62 13.45
CA LEU A 416 5.58 8.28 14.29
C LEU A 416 6.20 9.51 13.61
N LYS A 417 6.28 9.49 12.27
CA LYS A 417 6.93 10.51 11.43
C LYS A 417 8.40 10.74 11.79
N GLU A 418 9.05 9.68 12.25
CA GLU A 418 10.46 9.66 12.60
C GLU A 418 11.10 8.31 12.26
N GLU A 419 12.36 8.31 11.86
CA GLU A 419 13.11 7.07 11.61
C GLU A 419 13.48 6.41 12.93
N ILE A 420 13.18 5.12 13.08
CA ILE A 420 13.59 4.34 14.26
C ILE A 420 15.03 3.87 14.07
N ILE A 421 15.93 4.49 14.78
CA ILE A 421 17.33 4.10 14.80
C ILE A 421 17.50 3.00 15.85
N ILE A 422 17.97 1.83 15.42
CA ILE A 422 18.49 0.83 16.34
C ILE A 422 19.94 1.21 16.59
N ASP A 423 20.31 1.42 17.86
CA ASP A 423 21.71 1.55 18.24
C ASP A 423 22.41 0.25 17.82
N ARG A 424 22.95 0.30 16.65
CA ARG A 424 23.97 -0.62 16.25
C ARG A 424 25.20 -0.14 16.99
N THR A 425 25.78 -1.01 17.78
CA THR A 425 27.16 -0.79 18.19
C THR A 425 27.92 -0.60 16.89
N ASP A 426 28.06 0.66 16.51
CA ASP A 426 28.78 1.06 15.31
C ASP A 426 30.26 0.87 15.65
N THR A 427 30.61 -0.43 15.58
CA THR A 427 31.96 -0.91 15.95
C THR A 427 33.05 -0.18 15.15
N TRP A 428 32.67 0.33 13.96
CA TRP A 428 33.60 1.13 13.15
C TRP A 428 33.74 2.57 13.62
N SER A 429 32.66 3.27 13.93
CA SER A 429 32.75 4.65 14.42
C SER A 429 33.39 4.69 15.80
N GLN A 430 33.09 3.73 16.67
CA GLN A 430 33.72 3.60 17.96
C GLN A 430 35.21 3.19 17.86
N LEU A 431 35.53 2.28 16.96
CA LEU A 431 36.93 1.90 16.69
C LEU A 431 37.70 3.03 16.00
N SER A 432 37.09 3.73 15.03
CA SER A 432 37.77 4.86 14.37
C SER A 432 37.98 6.05 15.30
N GLN A 433 37.07 6.31 16.25
CA GLN A 433 37.26 7.31 17.30
C GLN A 433 38.38 6.90 18.29
N LYS A 434 38.41 5.64 18.69
CA LYS A 434 39.46 5.08 19.55
C LYS A 434 40.86 5.11 18.87
N TYR A 435 40.92 4.98 17.54
CA TYR A 435 42.16 5.07 16.76
C TYR A 435 42.56 6.49 16.38
N LYS A 436 41.67 7.47 16.47
CA LYS A 436 42.02 8.90 16.31
C LYS A 436 42.47 9.56 17.59
N GLN A 437 42.24 8.91 18.74
CA GLN A 437 42.66 9.42 20.06
C GLN A 437 43.99 8.81 20.57
N ASN A 438 44.60 7.91 19.81
CA ASN A 438 45.94 7.36 20.00
C ASN A 438 46.81 7.67 18.77
#